data_2a4f3ce1a3674f539c571cbdea2f7a60
#
_entry.id   2a4f3ce1a3674f539c571cbdea2f7a60
#
_cell.length_a   1.000
_cell.length_b   1.000
_cell.length_c   1.000
_cell.angle_alpha   90.00
_cell.angle_beta   90.00
_cell.angle_gamma   90.00
#
_symmetry.space_group_name_H-M   'P 1'
#
loop_
_entity.id
_entity.type
_entity.pdbx_description
1 polymer ?
#
loop_
_entity_poly.entity_id
_entity_poly.type
_entity_poly.pdbx_seq_one_letter_code
_entity_poly.pdbx_strand_id
1 'polypeptide(L)'
;SADERTRAKAIRLVANRLHQQHAAEADASMTAVKTTNEVEQYAIKAATENGRNIGAMQLQLANEAIESRAIEKNEADAIKGMTEIEDATDQEDQAQDEKEERGEEKERSDPYDNAKKIAVVPSLLLCALTAKNPSLLPNVLAAYVALPPELREGLHGPVAGLARRLGPSSPDIVRVIASSSLESRPLILHIVQALAKSSAPAPLPKALVNACETLAIESTKDRDSSLPDAYMEVALVFGSIEKDKAKEFLPKLVDVASPSVFERAVASLQNSNLDARASATDILVALHELDIRSADAADDKHSGVSLKSLVNVCNTCFSANTSDYFTSSAVASALSHLVDRTPLPKLFMRTAMLAETAHPSLKEFSLELLEKLAKRKVWKMDRGVWEGFARSCKKAAPRSFPVMATLPSDKTREILDKFGKNLRAPLKAYAEATQAKNLLEALDEV
;
A
#
# COMPACT_ATOMS: atom_id res chain seq x y z
N SER A 1 -27.10 26.32 -16.53
CA SER A 1 -27.88 27.55 -16.75
C SER A 1 -27.15 28.73 -16.08
N ALA A 2 -27.56 29.98 -16.42
CA ALA A 2 -26.96 31.19 -15.83
C ALA A 2 -27.11 31.19 -14.30
N ASP A 3 -28.18 30.63 -13.77
CA ASP A 3 -28.49 30.53 -12.34
C ASP A 3 -27.53 29.61 -11.58
N GLU A 4 -27.03 28.51 -12.17
CA GLU A 4 -26.04 27.63 -11.56
C GLU A 4 -24.65 28.26 -11.46
N ARG A 5 -24.26 29.04 -12.49
CA ARG A 5 -22.97 29.76 -12.46
C ARG A 5 -22.99 30.87 -11.41
N THR A 6 -24.11 31.52 -11.23
CA THR A 6 -24.29 32.56 -10.22
C THR A 6 -24.24 31.98 -8.80
N ARG A 7 -24.85 30.81 -8.58
CA ARG A 7 -24.78 30.07 -7.30
C ARG A 7 -23.37 29.59 -6.98
N ALA A 8 -22.68 28.97 -7.95
CA ALA A 8 -21.30 28.53 -7.78
C ALA A 8 -20.36 29.69 -7.46
N LYS A 9 -20.61 30.88 -8.10
CA LYS A 9 -19.85 32.11 -7.86
C LYS A 9 -20.11 32.68 -6.47
N ALA A 10 -21.38 32.65 -6.00
CA ALA A 10 -21.75 33.08 -4.66
C ALA A 10 -21.14 32.19 -3.57
N ILE A 11 -21.19 30.86 -3.72
CA ILE A 11 -20.59 29.91 -2.79
C ILE A 11 -19.06 30.10 -2.72
N ARG A 12 -18.39 30.31 -3.87
CA ARG A 12 -16.96 30.59 -3.94
C ARG A 12 -16.58 31.90 -3.27
N LEU A 13 -17.40 32.94 -3.42
CA LEU A 13 -17.21 34.23 -2.77
C LEU A 13 -17.37 34.15 -1.25
N VAL A 14 -18.37 33.42 -0.77
CA VAL A 14 -18.59 33.19 0.66
C VAL A 14 -17.44 32.35 1.26
N ALA A 15 -17.03 31.29 0.59
CA ALA A 15 -15.88 30.47 1.03
C ALA A 15 -14.59 31.31 1.09
N ASN A 16 -14.28 32.07 0.05
CA ASN A 16 -13.09 32.93 0.01
C ASN A 16 -13.13 34.06 1.05
N ARG A 17 -14.31 34.65 1.31
CA ARG A 17 -14.46 35.72 2.29
C ARG A 17 -14.33 35.20 3.73
N LEU A 18 -14.88 34.02 4.02
CA LEU A 18 -14.69 33.33 5.29
C LEU A 18 -13.22 32.95 5.50
N HIS A 19 -12.54 32.46 4.48
CA HIS A 19 -11.09 32.17 4.55
C HIS A 19 -10.24 33.43 4.78
N GLN A 20 -10.55 34.54 4.11
CA GLN A 20 -9.83 35.79 4.31
C GLN A 20 -10.08 36.41 5.70
N GLN A 21 -11.29 36.29 6.26
CA GLN A 21 -11.58 36.76 7.61
C GLN A 21 -10.83 35.90 8.66
N HIS A 22 -10.83 34.60 8.53
CA HIS A 22 -10.14 33.71 9.47
C HIS A 22 -8.62 33.74 9.37
N ALA A 23 -8.04 34.02 8.20
CA ALA A 23 -6.60 34.22 8.06
C ALA A 23 -6.12 35.51 8.75
N ALA A 24 -6.97 36.54 8.81
CA ALA A 24 -6.67 37.78 9.51
C ALA A 24 -6.90 37.69 11.05
N GLU A 25 -7.78 36.78 11.50
CA GLU A 25 -8.11 36.59 12.92
C GLU A 25 -7.22 35.55 13.60
N ALA A 26 -6.55 34.68 12.86
CA ALA A 26 -5.57 33.73 13.40
C ALA A 26 -4.36 34.44 14.04
N ASP A 27 -4.08 35.69 13.62
CA ASP A 27 -3.05 36.55 14.24
C ASP A 27 -3.51 37.30 15.50
N ALA A 28 -4.83 37.31 15.80
CA ALA A 28 -5.40 37.97 16.95
C ALA A 28 -6.06 36.94 17.90
N SER A 29 -5.25 36.25 18.67
CA SER A 29 -5.72 35.33 19.71
C SER A 29 -6.51 36.08 20.77
N MET A 30 -7.74 35.66 21.04
CA MET A 30 -8.56 35.85 22.27
C MET A 30 -10.02 36.28 22.07
N THR A 31 -10.58 36.26 20.86
CA THR A 31 -12.02 36.63 20.67
C THR A 31 -12.88 35.46 20.13
N ALA A 32 -12.34 34.23 20.13
CA ALA A 32 -12.93 33.06 19.46
C ALA A 32 -14.33 32.62 19.98
N VAL A 33 -14.73 33.00 21.16
CA VAL A 33 -16.01 32.55 21.75
C VAL A 33 -17.22 33.34 21.23
N LYS A 34 -17.03 34.54 20.70
CA LYS A 34 -18.12 35.34 20.13
C LYS A 34 -18.47 34.98 18.68
N THR A 35 -17.51 34.45 17.95
CA THR A 35 -17.63 34.19 16.49
C THR A 35 -18.47 32.97 16.13
N THR A 36 -18.61 31.97 16.99
CA THR A 36 -19.43 30.78 16.71
C THR A 36 -20.90 31.12 16.51
N ASN A 37 -21.43 31.97 17.37
CA ASN A 37 -22.84 32.43 17.26
C ASN A 37 -23.06 33.38 16.08
N GLU A 38 -22.09 34.19 15.71
CA GLU A 38 -22.17 35.11 14.57
C GLU A 38 -22.07 34.39 13.21
N VAL A 39 -21.25 33.37 13.10
CA VAL A 39 -21.12 32.56 11.88
C VAL A 39 -22.39 31.73 11.65
N GLU A 40 -22.95 31.13 12.70
CA GLU A 40 -24.25 30.45 12.61
C GLU A 40 -25.38 31.44 12.21
N GLN A 41 -25.43 32.60 12.82
CA GLN A 41 -26.42 33.63 12.46
C GLN A 41 -26.21 34.17 11.05
N TYR A 42 -24.96 34.29 10.57
CA TYR A 42 -24.67 34.75 9.20
C TYR A 42 -25.01 33.64 8.16
N ALA A 43 -24.76 32.38 8.45
CA ALA A 43 -25.17 31.27 7.60
C ALA A 43 -26.70 31.12 7.53
N ILE A 44 -27.39 31.31 8.67
CA ILE A 44 -28.85 31.29 8.76
C ILE A 44 -29.44 32.49 8.02
N LYS A 45 -28.83 33.67 8.15
CA LYS A 45 -29.29 34.91 7.49
C LYS A 45 -29.09 34.86 5.97
N ALA A 46 -27.94 34.34 5.50
CA ALA A 46 -27.68 34.13 4.08
C ALA A 46 -28.61 33.07 3.45
N ALA A 47 -29.03 32.08 4.24
CA ALA A 47 -29.98 31.05 3.82
C ALA A 47 -31.44 31.57 3.79
N THR A 48 -31.82 32.48 4.73
CA THR A 48 -33.17 33.05 4.79
C THR A 48 -33.39 34.15 3.75
N GLU A 49 -32.39 34.96 3.43
CA GLU A 49 -32.47 35.99 2.39
C GLU A 49 -32.68 35.44 0.98
N ASN A 50 -32.36 34.16 0.73
CA ASN A 50 -32.58 33.50 -0.55
C ASN A 50 -33.90 32.70 -0.67
N GLY A 51 -34.86 32.89 0.25
CA GLY A 51 -36.27 32.50 0.07
C GLY A 51 -36.57 30.99 -0.08
N ARG A 52 -35.69 30.10 0.33
CA ARG A 52 -35.93 28.65 0.32
C ARG A 52 -35.51 28.04 1.66
N ASN A 53 -36.40 27.22 2.20
CA ASN A 53 -36.29 26.56 3.50
C ASN A 53 -35.13 25.51 3.54
N ILE A 54 -33.90 26.02 3.51
CA ILE A 54 -32.66 25.22 3.52
C ILE A 54 -32.27 24.85 4.97
N GLY A 55 -32.72 25.62 5.97
CA GLY A 55 -32.29 25.43 7.36
C GLY A 55 -32.69 24.10 7.98
N ALA A 56 -33.92 23.61 7.74
CA ALA A 56 -34.38 22.33 8.29
C ALA A 56 -33.64 21.15 7.68
N MET A 57 -33.27 21.21 6.39
CA MET A 57 -32.54 20.17 5.68
C MET A 57 -31.05 20.16 6.05
N GLN A 58 -30.49 21.30 6.41
CA GLN A 58 -29.10 21.43 6.89
C GLN A 58 -28.92 20.87 8.30
N LEU A 59 -29.92 21.12 9.20
CA LEU A 59 -29.91 20.49 10.53
C LEU A 59 -30.03 18.98 10.45
N GLN A 60 -30.84 18.45 9.54
CA GLN A 60 -31.02 17.04 9.36
C GLN A 60 -29.71 16.36 8.82
N LEU A 61 -29.01 17.00 7.88
CA LEU A 61 -27.74 16.51 7.36
C LEU A 61 -26.59 16.60 8.38
N ALA A 62 -26.60 17.64 9.22
CA ALA A 62 -25.65 17.77 10.32
C ALA A 62 -25.91 16.68 11.38
N ASN A 63 -27.17 16.42 11.72
CA ASN A 63 -27.54 15.36 12.65
C ASN A 63 -27.22 13.97 12.09
N GLU A 64 -27.50 13.67 10.81
CA GLU A 64 -27.10 12.41 10.17
C GLU A 64 -25.57 12.20 10.16
N ALA A 65 -24.78 13.28 10.01
CA ALA A 65 -23.33 13.22 10.09
C ALA A 65 -22.83 13.00 11.54
N ILE A 66 -23.53 13.55 12.53
CA ILE A 66 -23.26 13.35 13.95
C ILE A 66 -23.64 11.93 14.36
N GLU A 67 -24.79 11.42 13.92
CA GLU A 67 -25.24 10.04 14.18
C GLU A 67 -24.30 9.00 13.54
N SER A 68 -23.85 9.23 12.30
CA SER A 68 -22.86 8.35 11.64
C SER A 68 -21.55 8.29 12.43
N ARG A 69 -21.12 9.40 13.00
CA ARG A 69 -19.90 9.50 13.81
C ARG A 69 -20.08 8.86 15.20
N ALA A 70 -21.29 8.92 15.76
CA ALA A 70 -21.63 8.23 17.01
C ALA A 70 -21.63 6.70 16.82
N ILE A 71 -22.07 6.23 15.66
CA ILE A 71 -22.03 4.80 15.31
C ILE A 71 -20.58 4.31 15.16
N GLU A 72 -19.73 5.05 14.44
CA GLU A 72 -18.30 4.72 14.30
C GLU A 72 -17.56 4.73 15.66
N LYS A 73 -17.91 5.66 16.55
CA LYS A 73 -17.34 5.71 17.91
C LYS A 73 -17.80 4.55 18.77
N ASN A 74 -19.07 4.18 18.69
CA ASN A 74 -19.62 3.04 19.42
C ASN A 74 -19.04 1.70 18.91
N GLU A 75 -18.77 1.56 17.61
CA GLU A 75 -18.08 0.40 17.06
C GLU A 75 -16.62 0.33 17.51
N ALA A 76 -15.90 1.47 17.55
CA ALA A 76 -14.53 1.53 18.06
C ALA A 76 -14.46 1.24 19.57
N ASP A 77 -15.42 1.74 20.36
CA ASP A 77 -15.52 1.48 21.80
C ASP A 77 -15.94 0.03 22.08
N ALA A 78 -16.76 -0.59 21.23
CA ALA A 78 -17.14 -2.01 21.33
C ALA A 78 -15.94 -2.93 21.01
N ILE A 79 -15.12 -2.59 20.04
CA ILE A 79 -13.88 -3.33 19.72
C ILE A 79 -12.87 -3.21 20.86
N LYS A 80 -12.76 -2.03 21.49
CA LYS A 80 -11.89 -1.80 22.63
C LYS A 80 -12.34 -2.58 23.87
N GLY A 81 -13.66 -2.67 24.10
CA GLY A 81 -14.25 -3.48 25.17
C GLY A 81 -14.07 -4.99 24.99
N MET A 82 -13.93 -5.48 23.77
CA MET A 82 -13.66 -6.90 23.50
C MET A 82 -12.20 -7.29 23.72
N THR A 83 -11.24 -6.35 23.53
CA THR A 83 -9.82 -6.60 23.84
C THR A 83 -9.48 -6.51 25.33
N GLU A 84 -10.30 -5.82 26.13
CA GLU A 84 -10.10 -5.71 27.58
C GLU A 84 -10.68 -6.90 28.38
N ILE A 85 -11.43 -7.82 27.75
CA ILE A 85 -12.01 -9.01 28.41
C ILE A 85 -11.05 -10.21 28.40
N GLU A 86 -10.03 -10.24 27.54
CA GLU A 86 -9.06 -11.34 27.50
C GLU A 86 -7.90 -11.19 28.51
N ASP A 87 -7.68 -10.01 29.10
CA ASP A 87 -6.58 -9.76 30.07
C ASP A 87 -7.04 -9.75 31.56
N ALA A 88 -8.27 -10.09 31.87
CA ALA A 88 -8.88 -9.94 33.23
C ALA A 88 -8.98 -11.23 34.04
N THR A 89 -8.08 -12.21 33.88
CA THR A 89 -8.13 -13.45 34.68
C THR A 89 -6.92 -13.68 35.60
N ASP A 90 -6.00 -12.75 35.77
CA ASP A 90 -4.92 -12.90 36.74
C ASP A 90 -4.61 -11.56 37.43
N GLN A 91 -5.39 -11.13 38.41
CA GLN A 91 -4.98 -10.27 39.53
C GLN A 91 -6.17 -9.79 40.35
N GLU A 92 -6.79 -10.66 41.13
CA GLU A 92 -7.45 -10.29 42.36
C GLU A 92 -6.38 -10.38 43.47
N ASP A 93 -5.88 -9.23 43.89
CA ASP A 93 -5.47 -8.86 45.24
C ASP A 93 -4.56 -7.61 45.15
N GLN A 94 -5.10 -6.49 45.60
CA GLN A 94 -4.52 -5.17 45.90
C GLN A 94 -5.19 -4.02 45.15
N ALA A 95 -6.36 -3.61 45.55
CA ALA A 95 -6.92 -2.29 45.26
C ALA A 95 -8.10 -1.95 46.22
N GLN A 96 -7.78 -1.71 47.48
CA GLN A 96 -8.57 -0.91 48.40
C GLN A 96 -7.64 0.13 49.00
N ASP A 97 -7.47 1.29 48.39
CA ASP A 97 -7.13 2.57 49.00
C ASP A 97 -6.85 3.73 48.06
N GLU A 98 -7.40 3.73 46.83
CA GLU A 98 -7.29 4.93 45.97
C GLU A 98 -8.66 5.28 45.32
N LYS A 99 -9.65 5.52 46.15
CA LYS A 99 -10.96 6.03 45.71
C LYS A 99 -11.34 7.29 46.46
N GLU A 100 -10.61 8.39 46.34
CA GLU A 100 -11.10 9.72 46.78
C GLU A 100 -10.38 10.94 46.20
N GLU A 101 -9.77 10.87 44.99
CA GLU A 101 -9.32 12.10 44.30
C GLU A 101 -9.43 11.99 42.77
N ARG A 102 -10.61 11.67 42.24
CA ARG A 102 -10.97 12.01 40.86
C ARG A 102 -12.15 12.94 40.84
N GLY A 103 -11.87 14.15 41.30
CA GLY A 103 -12.72 15.30 41.03
C GLY A 103 -12.71 15.54 39.52
N GLU A 104 -13.91 15.84 39.04
CA GLU A 104 -14.32 16.25 37.71
C GLU A 104 -13.23 17.00 36.91
N GLU A 105 -12.41 16.32 36.15
CA GLU A 105 -11.75 16.87 34.96
C GLU A 105 -12.82 16.96 33.84
N LYS A 106 -13.63 18.01 33.91
CA LYS A 106 -14.32 18.53 32.75
C LYS A 106 -13.26 18.69 31.66
N GLU A 107 -13.34 17.90 30.59
CA GLU A 107 -12.58 18.09 29.36
C GLU A 107 -12.64 19.58 28.97
N ARG A 108 -11.66 20.35 29.38
CA ARG A 108 -11.38 21.66 28.79
C ARG A 108 -10.79 21.37 27.43
N SER A 109 -11.66 21.25 26.42
CA SER A 109 -11.26 21.22 25.03
C SER A 109 -10.30 22.40 24.79
N ASP A 110 -9.08 22.08 24.41
CA ASP A 110 -8.03 23.05 24.15
C ASP A 110 -8.57 24.13 23.19
N PRO A 111 -8.45 25.43 23.48
CA PRO A 111 -8.89 26.52 22.60
C PRO A 111 -8.34 26.37 21.17
N TYR A 112 -7.15 25.79 21.04
CA TYR A 112 -6.49 25.49 19.77
C TYR A 112 -7.22 24.40 18.96
N ASP A 113 -7.75 23.36 19.61
CA ASP A 113 -8.56 22.32 18.96
C ASP A 113 -9.92 22.83 18.50
N ASN A 114 -10.52 23.76 19.22
CA ASN A 114 -11.76 24.41 18.81
C ASN A 114 -11.56 25.34 17.60
N ALA A 115 -10.47 26.09 17.56
CA ALA A 115 -10.11 26.93 16.41
C ALA A 115 -9.87 26.07 15.15
N LYS A 116 -9.22 24.93 15.27
CA LYS A 116 -9.05 23.97 14.16
C LYS A 116 -10.38 23.44 13.65
N LYS A 117 -11.30 23.06 14.55
CA LYS A 117 -12.63 22.56 14.17
C LYS A 117 -13.43 23.64 13.41
N ILE A 118 -13.38 24.88 13.85
CA ILE A 118 -14.10 26.01 13.20
C ILE A 118 -13.56 26.29 11.79
N ALA A 119 -12.24 26.25 11.59
CA ALA A 119 -11.64 26.53 10.28
C ALA A 119 -12.00 25.49 9.20
N VAL A 120 -12.39 24.27 9.59
CA VAL A 120 -12.78 23.19 8.67
C VAL A 120 -14.26 23.22 8.31
N VAL A 121 -15.12 23.88 9.12
CA VAL A 121 -16.58 23.91 8.93
C VAL A 121 -17.01 24.35 7.51
N PRO A 122 -16.47 25.43 6.89
CA PRO A 122 -16.87 25.81 5.54
C PRO A 122 -16.62 24.74 4.50
N SER A 123 -15.51 24.01 4.66
CA SER A 123 -15.13 22.90 3.77
C SER A 123 -16.03 21.67 3.96
N LEU A 124 -16.48 21.42 5.19
CA LEU A 124 -17.48 20.38 5.49
C LEU A 124 -18.85 20.71 4.89
N LEU A 125 -19.27 21.96 4.99
CA LEU A 125 -20.50 22.43 4.34
C LEU A 125 -20.42 22.29 2.81
N LEU A 126 -19.28 22.60 2.22
CA LEU A 126 -19.04 22.40 0.80
C LEU A 126 -19.14 20.93 0.41
N CYS A 127 -18.60 20.00 1.22
CA CYS A 127 -18.76 18.56 1.02
C CYS A 127 -20.24 18.13 1.05
N ALA A 128 -21.02 18.66 2.00
CA ALA A 128 -22.45 18.38 2.10
C ALA A 128 -23.24 18.90 0.88
N LEU A 129 -22.92 20.09 0.38
CA LEU A 129 -23.49 20.64 -0.84
C LEU A 129 -23.10 19.83 -2.09
N THR A 130 -21.85 19.36 -2.14
CA THR A 130 -21.35 18.53 -3.23
C THR A 130 -22.06 17.17 -3.30
N ALA A 131 -22.51 16.64 -2.16
CA ALA A 131 -23.34 15.42 -2.14
C ALA A 131 -24.69 15.58 -2.86
N LYS A 132 -25.20 16.80 -2.97
CA LYS A 132 -26.42 17.14 -3.73
C LYS A 132 -26.11 17.61 -5.15
N ASN A 133 -24.96 18.24 -5.36
CA ASN A 133 -24.50 18.71 -6.67
C ASN A 133 -23.05 18.28 -6.92
N PRO A 134 -22.81 17.11 -7.52
CA PRO A 134 -21.48 16.55 -7.75
C PRO A 134 -20.54 17.45 -8.56
N SER A 135 -21.08 18.38 -9.36
CA SER A 135 -20.28 19.33 -10.14
C SER A 135 -19.45 20.30 -9.27
N LEU A 136 -19.71 20.38 -7.96
CA LEU A 136 -18.94 21.18 -7.00
C LEU A 136 -17.68 20.46 -6.49
N LEU A 137 -17.44 19.20 -6.87
CA LEU A 137 -16.27 18.43 -6.40
C LEU A 137 -14.93 19.14 -6.68
N PRO A 138 -14.69 19.81 -7.82
CA PRO A 138 -13.47 20.60 -8.03
C PRO A 138 -13.28 21.72 -6.99
N ASN A 139 -14.39 22.30 -6.49
CA ASN A 139 -14.32 23.35 -5.46
C ASN A 139 -13.92 22.76 -4.09
N VAL A 140 -14.29 21.51 -3.80
CA VAL A 140 -13.82 20.78 -2.60
C VAL A 140 -12.29 20.60 -2.65
N LEU A 141 -11.74 20.24 -3.81
CA LEU A 141 -10.29 20.13 -3.98
C LEU A 141 -9.60 21.49 -3.84
N ALA A 142 -10.17 22.54 -4.44
CA ALA A 142 -9.62 23.89 -4.32
C ALA A 142 -9.64 24.37 -2.86
N ALA A 143 -10.71 24.08 -2.12
CA ALA A 143 -10.79 24.38 -0.69
C ALA A 143 -9.77 23.61 0.14
N TYR A 144 -9.56 22.32 -0.17
CA TYR A 144 -8.53 21.49 0.47
C TYR A 144 -7.12 22.06 0.28
N VAL A 145 -6.78 22.46 -0.94
CA VAL A 145 -5.48 23.07 -1.25
C VAL A 145 -5.29 24.41 -0.52
N ALA A 146 -6.35 25.18 -0.39
CA ALA A 146 -6.33 26.46 0.31
C ALA A 146 -6.21 26.33 1.84
N LEU A 147 -6.51 25.14 2.42
CA LEU A 147 -6.35 24.92 3.85
C LEU A 147 -4.88 24.76 4.24
N PRO A 148 -4.50 25.26 5.44
CA PRO A 148 -3.21 24.93 6.05
C PRO A 148 -3.04 23.40 6.16
N PRO A 149 -1.80 22.88 5.99
CA PRO A 149 -1.55 21.43 6.01
C PRO A 149 -2.09 20.71 7.24
N GLU A 150 -2.03 21.37 8.41
CA GLU A 150 -2.46 20.82 9.70
C GLU A 150 -3.98 20.60 9.79
N LEU A 151 -4.76 21.26 8.93
CA LEU A 151 -6.22 21.18 8.91
C LEU A 151 -6.74 20.25 7.80
N ARG A 152 -5.89 19.85 6.86
CA ARG A 152 -6.27 19.05 5.69
C ARG A 152 -6.78 17.67 6.07
N GLU A 153 -6.24 17.07 7.13
CA GLU A 153 -6.65 15.74 7.62
C GLU A 153 -8.14 15.69 8.00
N GLY A 154 -8.67 16.80 8.54
CA GLY A 154 -10.09 16.91 8.90
C GLY A 154 -11.06 16.72 7.73
N LEU A 155 -10.60 16.86 6.48
CA LEU A 155 -11.42 16.63 5.28
C LEU A 155 -11.33 15.21 4.72
N HIS A 156 -10.36 14.41 5.12
CA HIS A 156 -10.13 13.08 4.53
C HIS A 156 -11.36 12.17 4.72
N GLY A 157 -11.89 12.09 5.95
CA GLY A 157 -13.08 11.27 6.27
C GLY A 157 -14.35 11.73 5.53
N PRO A 158 -14.75 13.00 5.67
CA PRO A 158 -15.93 13.56 4.98
C PRO A 158 -15.88 13.39 3.47
N VAL A 159 -14.72 13.65 2.83
CA VAL A 159 -14.56 13.49 1.38
C VAL A 159 -14.57 12.03 0.96
N ALA A 160 -13.97 11.14 1.76
CA ALA A 160 -14.08 9.69 1.54
C ALA A 160 -15.55 9.21 1.62
N GLY A 161 -16.32 9.72 2.57
CA GLY A 161 -17.77 9.50 2.68
C GLY A 161 -18.53 10.00 1.45
N LEU A 162 -18.21 11.22 1.02
CA LEU A 162 -18.76 11.78 -0.21
C LEU A 162 -18.46 10.94 -1.44
N ALA A 163 -17.21 10.49 -1.60
CA ALA A 163 -16.81 9.64 -2.72
C ALA A 163 -17.59 8.32 -2.75
N ARG A 164 -17.77 7.67 -1.60
CA ARG A 164 -18.58 6.44 -1.49
C ARG A 164 -20.03 6.67 -1.92
N ARG A 165 -20.63 7.82 -1.55
CA ARG A 165 -22.02 8.17 -1.95
C ARG A 165 -22.14 8.44 -3.43
N LEU A 166 -21.17 9.11 -4.05
CA LEU A 166 -21.17 9.40 -5.49
C LEU A 166 -20.89 8.14 -6.32
N GLY A 167 -20.12 7.21 -5.75
CA GLY A 167 -19.78 5.93 -6.36
C GLY A 167 -18.65 6.01 -7.38
N PRO A 168 -18.03 4.86 -7.70
CA PRO A 168 -16.85 4.79 -8.56
C PRO A 168 -17.13 5.10 -10.03
N SER A 169 -18.39 5.06 -10.48
CA SER A 169 -18.81 5.38 -11.84
C SER A 169 -19.15 6.86 -12.05
N SER A 170 -19.01 7.70 -11.01
CA SER A 170 -19.33 9.14 -11.11
C SER A 170 -18.38 9.84 -12.10
N PRO A 171 -18.90 10.49 -13.15
CA PRO A 171 -18.07 11.21 -14.11
C PRO A 171 -17.35 12.41 -13.48
N ASP A 172 -17.92 13.02 -12.44
CA ASP A 172 -17.29 14.13 -11.73
C ASP A 172 -16.07 13.66 -10.92
N ILE A 173 -16.15 12.48 -10.28
CA ILE A 173 -15.00 11.87 -9.61
C ILE A 173 -13.88 11.58 -10.62
N VAL A 174 -14.21 10.91 -11.73
CA VAL A 174 -13.22 10.58 -12.77
C VAL A 174 -12.55 11.84 -13.31
N ARG A 175 -13.33 12.90 -13.59
CA ARG A 175 -12.82 14.16 -14.09
C ARG A 175 -11.87 14.81 -13.08
N VAL A 176 -12.24 14.84 -11.82
CA VAL A 176 -11.46 15.48 -10.75
C VAL A 176 -10.15 14.74 -10.52
N ILE A 177 -10.15 13.42 -10.54
CA ILE A 177 -8.91 12.63 -10.42
C ILE A 177 -7.98 12.91 -11.61
N ALA A 178 -8.51 12.90 -12.84
CA ALA A 178 -7.72 13.14 -14.05
C ALA A 178 -7.13 14.57 -14.15
N SER A 179 -7.77 15.57 -13.50
CA SER A 179 -7.35 16.98 -13.56
C SER A 179 -6.77 17.52 -12.25
N SER A 180 -6.45 16.65 -11.29
CA SER A 180 -5.97 17.05 -9.97
C SER A 180 -4.52 17.55 -10.01
N SER A 181 -4.21 18.49 -9.10
CA SER A 181 -2.84 18.98 -8.87
C SER A 181 -2.09 18.10 -7.86
N LEU A 182 -0.76 18.21 -7.84
CA LEU A 182 0.08 17.53 -6.84
C LEU A 182 -0.30 17.88 -5.39
N GLU A 183 -0.73 19.12 -5.14
CA GLU A 183 -1.12 19.57 -3.81
C GLU A 183 -2.42 18.91 -3.31
N SER A 184 -3.34 18.56 -4.22
CA SER A 184 -4.59 17.87 -3.91
C SER A 184 -4.44 16.34 -3.86
N ARG A 185 -3.29 15.80 -4.26
CA ARG A 185 -3.02 14.38 -4.37
C ARG A 185 -3.31 13.58 -3.09
N PRO A 186 -2.95 14.04 -1.87
CA PRO A 186 -3.28 13.29 -0.66
C PRO A 186 -4.79 13.05 -0.51
N LEU A 187 -5.63 14.07 -0.84
CA LEU A 187 -7.07 13.91 -0.81
C LEU A 187 -7.58 12.94 -1.89
N ILE A 188 -7.00 12.99 -3.09
CA ILE A 188 -7.32 12.05 -4.18
C ILE A 188 -7.02 10.61 -3.75
N LEU A 189 -5.91 10.36 -3.06
CA LEU A 189 -5.58 9.03 -2.53
C LEU A 189 -6.67 8.52 -1.57
N HIS A 190 -7.19 9.36 -0.68
CA HIS A 190 -8.30 9.01 0.20
C HIS A 190 -9.59 8.73 -0.56
N ILE A 191 -9.90 9.50 -1.61
CA ILE A 191 -11.03 9.24 -2.51
C ILE A 191 -10.89 7.87 -3.18
N VAL A 192 -9.76 7.60 -3.82
CA VAL A 192 -9.50 6.33 -4.54
C VAL A 192 -9.54 5.16 -3.57
N GLN A 193 -8.93 5.29 -2.39
CA GLN A 193 -8.94 4.25 -1.36
C GLN A 193 -10.35 3.93 -0.86
N ALA A 194 -11.18 4.97 -0.64
CA ALA A 194 -12.56 4.80 -0.21
C ALA A 194 -13.40 4.09 -1.27
N LEU A 195 -13.21 4.43 -2.54
CA LEU A 195 -13.89 3.79 -3.67
C LEU A 195 -13.44 2.34 -3.86
N ALA A 196 -12.13 2.07 -3.79
CA ALA A 196 -11.60 0.71 -3.89
C ALA A 196 -12.16 -0.20 -2.80
N LYS A 197 -12.18 0.28 -1.54
CA LYS A 197 -12.74 -0.47 -0.41
C LYS A 197 -14.25 -0.72 -0.55
N SER A 198 -15.02 0.29 -1.01
CA SER A 198 -16.47 0.16 -1.14
C SER A 198 -16.91 -0.68 -2.33
N SER A 199 -16.07 -0.82 -3.34
CA SER A 199 -16.36 -1.62 -4.54
C SER A 199 -15.96 -3.08 -4.39
N ALA A 200 -15.02 -3.40 -3.48
CA ALA A 200 -14.54 -4.75 -3.28
C ALA A 200 -15.70 -5.72 -2.94
N PRO A 201 -15.75 -6.94 -3.51
CA PRO A 201 -14.71 -7.53 -4.40
C PRO A 201 -14.89 -7.20 -5.89
N ALA A 202 -15.87 -6.38 -6.28
CA ALA A 202 -16.09 -6.02 -7.68
C ALA A 202 -14.97 -5.11 -8.22
N PRO A 203 -14.57 -5.25 -9.49
CA PRO A 203 -13.56 -4.39 -10.09
C PRO A 203 -14.07 -2.95 -10.23
N LEU A 204 -13.14 -2.00 -10.16
CA LEU A 204 -13.44 -0.60 -10.42
C LEU A 204 -13.70 -0.32 -11.91
N PRO A 205 -14.53 0.69 -12.23
CA PRO A 205 -14.78 1.08 -13.62
C PRO A 205 -13.50 1.48 -14.36
N LYS A 206 -13.36 1.05 -15.63
CA LYS A 206 -12.17 1.36 -16.46
C LYS A 206 -11.86 2.86 -16.54
N ALA A 207 -12.88 3.72 -16.55
CA ALA A 207 -12.69 5.17 -16.58
C ALA A 207 -11.95 5.69 -15.33
N LEU A 208 -12.29 5.16 -14.16
CA LEU A 208 -11.61 5.51 -12.90
C LEU A 208 -10.18 5.00 -12.88
N VAL A 209 -9.96 3.75 -13.31
CA VAL A 209 -8.61 3.16 -13.41
C VAL A 209 -7.74 3.99 -14.34
N ASN A 210 -8.22 4.33 -15.53
CA ASN A 210 -7.49 5.16 -16.49
C ASN A 210 -7.17 6.56 -15.95
N ALA A 211 -8.08 7.16 -15.16
CA ALA A 211 -7.82 8.45 -14.50
C ALA A 211 -6.68 8.35 -13.48
N CYS A 212 -6.64 7.27 -12.68
CA CYS A 212 -5.54 7.00 -11.75
C CYS A 212 -4.20 6.76 -12.48
N GLU A 213 -4.23 6.02 -13.60
CA GLU A 213 -3.06 5.81 -14.45
C GLU A 213 -2.51 7.14 -15.00
N THR A 214 -3.38 7.99 -15.52
CA THR A 214 -3.01 9.31 -16.07
C THR A 214 -2.39 10.18 -14.98
N LEU A 215 -3.02 10.27 -13.81
CA LEU A 215 -2.51 11.04 -12.67
C LEU A 215 -1.12 10.55 -12.23
N ALA A 216 -0.92 9.25 -12.12
CA ALA A 216 0.36 8.67 -11.72
C ALA A 216 1.48 8.96 -12.74
N ILE A 217 1.18 8.90 -14.05
CA ILE A 217 2.14 9.23 -15.11
C ILE A 217 2.47 10.73 -15.09
N GLU A 218 1.47 11.59 -14.91
CA GLU A 218 1.68 13.03 -14.86
C GLU A 218 2.50 13.46 -13.64
N SER A 219 2.23 12.87 -12.48
CA SER A 219 2.95 13.17 -11.23
C SER A 219 4.42 12.75 -11.25
N THR A 220 4.83 11.91 -12.20
CA THR A 220 6.22 11.42 -12.34
C THR A 220 6.99 12.07 -13.48
N LYS A 221 6.38 12.98 -14.26
CA LYS A 221 7.06 13.70 -15.33
C LYS A 221 8.09 14.71 -14.80
N ASP A 222 7.78 15.38 -13.70
CA ASP A 222 8.69 16.33 -13.05
C ASP A 222 9.69 15.58 -12.16
N ARG A 223 10.86 15.28 -12.73
CA ARG A 223 11.87 14.36 -12.20
C ARG A 223 12.60 14.79 -10.93
N ASP A 224 12.44 15.99 -10.45
CA ASP A 224 13.14 16.48 -9.25
C ASP A 224 12.50 16.01 -7.94
N SER A 225 11.32 15.41 -7.98
CA SER A 225 10.64 14.89 -6.80
C SER A 225 10.63 13.36 -6.80
N SER A 226 11.57 12.74 -6.10
CA SER A 226 11.45 11.36 -5.64
C SER A 226 10.32 11.29 -4.59
N LEU A 227 9.07 11.37 -5.06
CA LEU A 227 7.89 11.24 -4.19
C LEU A 227 7.86 9.80 -3.68
N PRO A 228 7.96 9.56 -2.35
CA PRO A 228 7.97 8.21 -1.79
C PRO A 228 6.70 7.40 -2.12
N ASP A 229 5.61 8.10 -2.41
CA ASP A 229 4.31 7.52 -2.75
C ASP A 229 3.98 7.56 -4.26
N ALA A 230 5.02 7.66 -5.12
CA ALA A 230 4.81 7.58 -6.56
C ALA A 230 4.01 6.32 -6.93
N TYR A 231 3.05 6.44 -7.85
CA TYR A 231 2.16 5.36 -8.29
C TYR A 231 1.21 4.78 -7.20
N MET A 232 1.02 5.44 -6.05
CA MET A 232 0.08 4.95 -5.02
C MET A 232 -1.35 4.85 -5.56
N GLU A 233 -1.76 5.76 -6.45
CA GLU A 233 -3.09 5.74 -7.10
C GLU A 233 -3.27 4.47 -7.92
N VAL A 234 -2.24 4.08 -8.69
CA VAL A 234 -2.23 2.84 -9.47
C VAL A 234 -2.24 1.63 -8.54
N ALA A 235 -1.45 1.66 -7.47
CA ALA A 235 -1.40 0.56 -6.50
C ALA A 235 -2.78 0.30 -5.86
N LEU A 236 -3.54 1.35 -5.53
CA LEU A 236 -4.88 1.22 -4.94
C LEU A 236 -5.90 0.59 -5.91
N VAL A 237 -5.74 0.78 -7.21
CA VAL A 237 -6.65 0.23 -8.24
C VAL A 237 -6.07 -0.98 -8.97
N PHE A 238 -4.88 -1.46 -8.56
CA PHE A 238 -4.11 -2.49 -9.26
C PHE A 238 -4.89 -3.79 -9.44
N GLY A 239 -5.72 -4.17 -8.48
CA GLY A 239 -6.61 -5.32 -8.56
C GLY A 239 -7.71 -5.21 -9.63
N SER A 240 -7.95 -4.01 -10.16
CA SER A 240 -8.91 -3.77 -11.25
C SER A 240 -8.24 -3.60 -12.61
N ILE A 241 -6.90 -3.70 -12.68
CA ILE A 241 -6.12 -3.63 -13.92
C ILE A 241 -6.00 -5.02 -14.54
N GLU A 242 -6.17 -5.10 -15.85
CA GLU A 242 -5.98 -6.33 -16.61
C GLU A 242 -4.51 -6.81 -16.56
N LYS A 243 -4.29 -8.12 -16.62
CA LYS A 243 -2.99 -8.77 -16.45
C LYS A 243 -1.85 -8.15 -17.27
N ASP A 244 -2.11 -7.85 -18.54
CA ASP A 244 -1.07 -7.34 -19.44
C ASP A 244 -0.67 -5.90 -19.08
N LYS A 245 -1.65 -5.06 -18.74
CA LYS A 245 -1.39 -3.72 -18.22
C LYS A 245 -0.71 -3.74 -16.85
N ALA A 246 -1.07 -4.69 -15.97
CA ALA A 246 -0.42 -4.85 -14.68
C ALA A 246 1.09 -5.12 -14.85
N LYS A 247 1.48 -5.95 -15.83
CA LYS A 247 2.88 -6.19 -16.17
C LYS A 247 3.60 -4.94 -16.68
N GLU A 248 2.91 -4.07 -17.42
CA GLU A 248 3.47 -2.81 -17.90
C GLU A 248 3.75 -1.81 -16.77
N PHE A 249 2.90 -1.79 -15.73
CA PHE A 249 3.13 -0.94 -14.55
C PHE A 249 4.15 -1.50 -13.56
N LEU A 250 4.38 -2.81 -13.58
CA LEU A 250 5.24 -3.47 -12.60
C LEU A 250 6.66 -2.88 -12.52
N PRO A 251 7.38 -2.57 -13.62
CA PRO A 251 8.69 -1.92 -13.56
C PRO A 251 8.65 -0.59 -12.80
N LYS A 252 7.60 0.21 -13.01
CA LYS A 252 7.42 1.51 -12.36
C LYS A 252 7.15 1.36 -10.86
N LEU A 253 6.32 0.39 -10.48
CA LEU A 253 6.05 0.06 -9.07
C LEU A 253 7.30 -0.47 -8.35
N VAL A 254 8.21 -1.13 -9.07
CA VAL A 254 9.44 -1.68 -8.50
C VAL A 254 10.54 -0.62 -8.37
N ASP A 255 10.75 0.20 -9.39
CA ASP A 255 11.92 1.11 -9.47
C ASP A 255 11.70 2.46 -8.79
N VAL A 256 10.49 3.01 -8.92
CA VAL A 256 10.18 4.38 -8.47
C VAL A 256 9.48 4.39 -7.12
N ALA A 257 8.61 3.43 -6.88
CA ALA A 257 7.77 3.40 -5.69
C ALA A 257 8.50 2.85 -4.45
N SER A 258 8.02 3.23 -3.27
CA SER A 258 8.45 2.62 -2.01
C SER A 258 7.89 1.19 -1.87
N PRO A 259 8.50 0.31 -1.05
CA PRO A 259 7.97 -1.03 -0.80
C PRO A 259 6.51 -1.06 -0.32
N SER A 260 6.08 -0.04 0.43
CA SER A 260 4.70 0.10 0.90
C SER A 260 3.68 0.27 -0.24
N VAL A 261 4.08 0.91 -1.34
CA VAL A 261 3.24 1.04 -2.55
C VAL A 261 3.03 -0.31 -3.21
N PHE A 262 4.08 -1.13 -3.29
CA PHE A 262 3.95 -2.50 -3.81
C PHE A 262 3.05 -3.38 -2.91
N GLU A 263 3.17 -3.27 -1.58
CA GLU A 263 2.25 -3.95 -0.64
C GLU A 263 0.79 -3.55 -0.88
N ARG A 264 0.52 -2.26 -1.13
CA ARG A 264 -0.83 -1.77 -1.47
C ARG A 264 -1.34 -2.35 -2.79
N ALA A 265 -0.47 -2.48 -3.79
CA ALA A 265 -0.83 -3.11 -5.06
C ALA A 265 -1.22 -4.59 -4.85
N VAL A 266 -0.44 -5.33 -4.07
CA VAL A 266 -0.75 -6.73 -3.70
C VAL A 266 -2.06 -6.83 -2.92
N ALA A 267 -2.29 -5.96 -1.93
CA ALA A 267 -3.53 -5.91 -1.17
C ALA A 267 -4.76 -5.63 -2.07
N SER A 268 -4.59 -4.77 -3.08
CA SER A 268 -5.64 -4.51 -4.07
C SER A 268 -5.96 -5.76 -4.92
N LEU A 269 -4.94 -6.56 -5.29
CA LEU A 269 -5.13 -7.83 -6.00
C LEU A 269 -5.85 -8.88 -5.16
N GLN A 270 -5.55 -8.97 -3.86
CA GLN A 270 -6.22 -9.90 -2.94
C GLN A 270 -7.74 -9.65 -2.87
N ASN A 271 -8.12 -8.37 -2.85
CA ASN A 271 -9.51 -7.94 -2.68
C ASN A 271 -10.34 -7.91 -3.97
N SER A 272 -9.77 -8.31 -5.12
CA SER A 272 -10.45 -8.27 -6.42
C SER A 272 -10.86 -9.65 -6.90
N ASN A 273 -12.06 -9.76 -7.46
CA ASN A 273 -12.59 -10.96 -8.12
C ASN A 273 -12.52 -10.91 -9.66
N LEU A 274 -11.68 -10.07 -10.22
CA LEU A 274 -11.49 -9.99 -11.66
C LEU A 274 -10.71 -11.21 -12.18
N ASP A 275 -11.32 -12.05 -13.01
CA ASP A 275 -10.70 -13.26 -13.57
C ASP A 275 -9.47 -12.95 -14.46
N ALA A 276 -9.50 -11.80 -15.15
CA ALA A 276 -8.41 -11.35 -16.00
C ALA A 276 -7.26 -10.67 -15.26
N ARG A 277 -7.29 -10.61 -13.93
CA ARG A 277 -6.20 -10.03 -13.12
C ARG A 277 -4.93 -10.88 -13.13
N ALA A 278 -3.80 -10.24 -12.81
CA ALA A 278 -2.56 -10.97 -12.61
C ALA A 278 -2.64 -11.84 -11.34
N SER A 279 -2.27 -13.10 -11.45
CA SER A 279 -2.14 -14.00 -10.31
C SER A 279 -0.81 -13.78 -9.59
N ALA A 280 -0.68 -14.31 -8.36
CA ALA A 280 0.60 -14.30 -7.63
C ALA A 280 1.73 -14.93 -8.44
N THR A 281 1.44 -16.02 -9.16
CA THR A 281 2.37 -16.67 -10.09
C THR A 281 2.80 -15.70 -11.18
N ASP A 282 1.85 -14.99 -11.80
CA ASP A 282 2.13 -14.04 -12.89
C ASP A 282 3.01 -12.88 -12.42
N ILE A 283 2.72 -12.33 -11.24
CA ILE A 283 3.52 -11.25 -10.65
C ILE A 283 4.94 -11.70 -10.35
N LEU A 284 5.11 -12.88 -9.71
CA LEU A 284 6.44 -13.42 -9.42
C LEU A 284 7.23 -13.69 -10.70
N VAL A 285 6.61 -14.28 -11.71
CA VAL A 285 7.28 -14.53 -13.00
C VAL A 285 7.66 -13.21 -13.65
N ALA A 286 6.74 -12.24 -13.72
CA ALA A 286 7.00 -10.94 -14.32
C ALA A 286 8.12 -10.17 -13.59
N LEU A 287 8.17 -10.21 -12.25
CA LEU A 287 9.27 -9.60 -11.47
C LEU A 287 10.64 -10.16 -11.86
N HIS A 288 10.72 -11.46 -12.18
CA HIS A 288 11.99 -12.10 -12.57
C HIS A 288 12.35 -11.90 -14.04
N GLU A 289 11.39 -11.48 -14.87
CA GLU A 289 11.56 -11.15 -16.28
C GLU A 289 11.89 -9.66 -16.50
N LEU A 290 11.89 -8.84 -15.45
CA LEU A 290 12.26 -7.42 -15.56
C LEU A 290 13.74 -7.27 -15.91
N ASP A 291 14.00 -6.36 -16.84
CA ASP A 291 15.37 -5.97 -17.19
C ASP A 291 16.03 -5.25 -16.01
N ILE A 292 17.19 -5.74 -15.60
CA ILE A 292 17.97 -5.16 -14.51
C ILE A 292 18.98 -4.18 -15.11
N ARG A 293 18.91 -2.92 -14.65
CA ARG A 293 19.85 -1.87 -15.05
C ARG A 293 21.29 -2.31 -14.77
N SER A 294 22.16 -2.26 -15.80
CA SER A 294 23.57 -2.56 -15.62
C SER A 294 24.27 -1.40 -14.89
N ALA A 295 25.23 -1.73 -14.02
CA ALA A 295 25.98 -0.73 -13.26
C ALA A 295 26.84 0.17 -14.17
N ASP A 296 27.18 -0.29 -15.37
CA ASP A 296 28.08 0.38 -16.31
C ASP A 296 27.37 1.34 -17.28
N ALA A 297 26.03 1.35 -17.29
CA ALA A 297 25.23 2.23 -18.16
C ALA A 297 25.06 3.63 -17.54
N ALA A 298 26.11 4.42 -17.54
CA ALA A 298 26.12 5.77 -16.98
C ALA A 298 25.18 6.76 -17.73
N ASP A 299 24.86 6.48 -18.99
CA ASP A 299 24.09 7.39 -19.86
C ASP A 299 22.61 7.02 -20.06
N ASP A 300 22.20 5.78 -19.77
CA ASP A 300 20.83 5.32 -20.02
C ASP A 300 20.05 5.11 -18.71
N LYS A 301 19.76 6.21 -18.01
CA LYS A 301 18.98 6.22 -16.75
C LYS A 301 17.56 5.62 -16.88
N HIS A 302 17.16 5.21 -18.08
CA HIS A 302 15.78 4.84 -18.41
C HIS A 302 15.56 3.38 -18.75
N SER A 303 16.61 2.59 -18.93
CA SER A 303 16.49 1.17 -19.26
C SER A 303 16.63 0.31 -18.01
N GLY A 304 15.54 -0.40 -17.64
CA GLY A 304 15.53 -1.40 -16.59
C GLY A 304 15.36 -0.86 -15.16
N VAL A 305 15.15 -1.79 -14.25
CA VAL A 305 14.94 -1.57 -12.81
C VAL A 305 16.24 -1.73 -12.03
N SER A 306 16.36 -1.03 -10.89
CA SER A 306 17.51 -1.21 -10.01
C SER A 306 17.46 -2.60 -9.36
N LEU A 307 18.61 -3.28 -9.30
CA LEU A 307 18.70 -4.58 -8.60
C LEU A 307 18.30 -4.47 -7.13
N LYS A 308 18.62 -3.34 -6.47
CA LYS A 308 18.27 -3.09 -5.07
C LYS A 308 16.75 -3.02 -4.87
N SER A 309 16.06 -2.26 -5.72
CA SER A 309 14.59 -2.14 -5.68
C SER A 309 13.94 -3.50 -5.91
N LEU A 310 14.40 -4.24 -6.90
CA LEU A 310 13.88 -5.56 -7.21
C LEU A 310 14.10 -6.57 -6.06
N VAL A 311 15.26 -6.53 -5.39
CA VAL A 311 15.54 -7.31 -4.18
C VAL A 311 14.58 -6.95 -3.05
N ASN A 312 14.30 -5.66 -2.84
CA ASN A 312 13.37 -5.21 -1.81
C ASN A 312 11.95 -5.72 -2.10
N VAL A 313 11.47 -5.58 -3.33
CA VAL A 313 10.15 -6.07 -3.74
C VAL A 313 10.05 -7.59 -3.62
N CYS A 314 11.09 -8.34 -4.01
CA CYS A 314 11.11 -9.79 -3.77
C CYS A 314 11.03 -10.14 -2.27
N ASN A 315 11.66 -9.37 -1.38
CA ASN A 315 11.51 -9.59 0.06
C ASN A 315 10.07 -9.30 0.52
N THR A 316 9.46 -8.24 -0.01
CA THR A 316 8.07 -7.87 0.29
C THR A 316 7.09 -8.98 -0.12
N CYS A 317 7.31 -9.69 -1.23
CA CYS A 317 6.47 -10.84 -1.63
C CYS A 317 6.40 -11.95 -0.57
N PHE A 318 7.39 -12.06 0.31
CA PHE A 318 7.46 -13.05 1.38
C PHE A 318 7.30 -12.45 2.79
N SER A 319 6.79 -11.22 2.88
CA SER A 319 6.45 -10.58 4.15
C SER A 319 5.11 -11.09 4.71
N ALA A 320 4.87 -10.90 6.00
CA ALA A 320 3.61 -11.28 6.63
C ALA A 320 2.39 -10.61 5.97
N ASN A 321 2.55 -9.37 5.48
CA ASN A 321 1.45 -8.60 4.88
C ASN A 321 1.01 -9.13 3.50
N THR A 322 1.81 -9.97 2.84
CA THR A 322 1.56 -10.45 1.47
C THR A 322 1.49 -11.97 1.37
N SER A 323 1.72 -12.69 2.48
CA SER A 323 1.78 -14.16 2.53
C SER A 323 0.49 -14.84 2.05
N ASP A 324 -0.67 -14.22 2.29
CA ASP A 324 -1.97 -14.75 1.87
C ASP A 324 -2.16 -14.71 0.34
N TYR A 325 -1.48 -13.79 -0.34
CA TYR A 325 -1.49 -13.72 -1.79
C TYR A 325 -0.44 -14.63 -2.42
N PHE A 326 0.79 -14.60 -1.91
CA PHE A 326 1.88 -15.46 -2.38
C PHE A 326 1.88 -16.80 -1.66
N THR A 327 0.84 -17.59 -1.87
CA THR A 327 0.69 -18.91 -1.28
C THR A 327 1.79 -19.89 -1.74
N SER A 328 2.03 -20.95 -0.97
CA SER A 328 3.04 -21.98 -1.32
C SER A 328 2.81 -22.55 -2.71
N SER A 329 1.56 -22.81 -3.12
CA SER A 329 1.24 -23.34 -4.45
C SER A 329 1.54 -22.34 -5.57
N ALA A 330 1.21 -21.06 -5.40
CA ALA A 330 1.50 -20.01 -6.36
C ALA A 330 3.01 -19.80 -6.54
N VAL A 331 3.75 -19.81 -5.43
CA VAL A 331 5.20 -19.68 -5.42
C VAL A 331 5.87 -20.88 -6.08
N ALA A 332 5.43 -22.11 -5.77
CA ALA A 332 5.93 -23.33 -6.41
C ALA A 332 5.70 -23.31 -7.93
N SER A 333 4.51 -22.90 -8.35
CA SER A 333 4.19 -22.75 -9.78
C SER A 333 5.10 -21.72 -10.46
N ALA A 334 5.31 -20.55 -9.85
CA ALA A 334 6.20 -19.52 -10.40
C ALA A 334 7.65 -20.03 -10.52
N LEU A 335 8.19 -20.66 -9.47
CA LEU A 335 9.55 -21.22 -9.49
C LEU A 335 9.69 -22.35 -10.53
N SER A 336 8.65 -23.17 -10.72
CA SER A 336 8.63 -24.20 -11.77
C SER A 336 8.69 -23.59 -13.18
N HIS A 337 8.02 -22.47 -13.42
CA HIS A 337 8.13 -21.76 -14.70
C HIS A 337 9.49 -21.10 -14.89
N LEU A 338 10.05 -20.54 -13.83
CA LEU A 338 11.30 -19.79 -13.90
C LEU A 338 12.53 -20.69 -14.03
N VAL A 339 12.53 -21.89 -13.42
CA VAL A 339 13.69 -22.81 -13.44
C VAL A 339 14.03 -23.27 -14.86
N ASP A 340 13.08 -23.25 -15.79
CA ASP A 340 13.29 -23.66 -17.19
C ASP A 340 13.76 -22.52 -18.10
N ARG A 341 13.75 -21.28 -17.62
CA ARG A 341 14.20 -20.12 -18.41
C ARG A 341 15.70 -20.17 -18.71
N THR A 342 16.06 -19.65 -19.87
CA THR A 342 17.45 -19.52 -20.30
C THR A 342 17.66 -18.11 -20.87
N PRO A 343 18.50 -17.26 -20.26
CA PRO A 343 19.23 -17.51 -19.00
C PRO A 343 18.31 -17.60 -17.77
N LEU A 344 18.80 -18.29 -16.72
CA LEU A 344 18.08 -18.32 -15.44
C LEU A 344 18.05 -16.92 -14.82
N PRO A 345 16.90 -16.43 -14.32
CA PRO A 345 16.81 -15.10 -13.73
C PRO A 345 17.76 -14.90 -12.55
N LYS A 346 18.42 -13.74 -12.46
CA LYS A 346 19.45 -13.46 -11.43
C LYS A 346 18.95 -13.61 -9.99
N LEU A 347 17.68 -13.32 -9.73
CA LEU A 347 17.08 -13.42 -8.39
C LEU A 347 16.46 -14.79 -8.10
N PHE A 348 16.45 -15.72 -9.05
CA PHE A 348 15.81 -17.03 -8.89
C PHE A 348 16.21 -17.74 -7.59
N MET A 349 17.50 -17.88 -7.33
CA MET A 349 17.99 -18.58 -6.14
C MET A 349 17.65 -17.86 -4.84
N ARG A 350 17.62 -16.52 -4.86
CA ARG A 350 17.16 -15.73 -3.71
C ARG A 350 15.69 -15.99 -3.41
N THR A 351 14.86 -15.95 -4.43
CA THR A 351 13.42 -16.21 -4.31
C THR A 351 13.14 -17.64 -3.83
N ALA A 352 13.86 -18.62 -4.33
CA ALA A 352 13.74 -20.00 -3.86
C ALA A 352 14.09 -20.14 -2.37
N MET A 353 15.17 -19.48 -1.90
CA MET A 353 15.54 -19.48 -0.47
C MET A 353 14.53 -18.75 0.42
N LEU A 354 13.96 -17.64 -0.04
CA LEU A 354 12.91 -16.91 0.66
C LEU A 354 11.62 -17.73 0.73
N ALA A 355 11.26 -18.35 -0.38
CA ALA A 355 10.09 -19.23 -0.49
C ALA A 355 10.14 -20.38 0.52
N GLU A 356 11.27 -21.08 0.61
CA GLU A 356 11.47 -22.16 1.59
C GLU A 356 11.39 -21.66 3.04
N THR A 357 11.83 -20.42 3.28
CA THR A 357 11.80 -19.83 4.63
C THR A 357 10.38 -19.43 5.00
N ALA A 358 9.64 -18.79 4.09
CA ALA A 358 8.26 -18.35 4.30
C ALA A 358 7.27 -19.52 4.30
N HIS A 359 7.53 -20.55 3.48
CA HIS A 359 6.67 -21.71 3.32
C HIS A 359 7.43 -23.00 3.59
N PRO A 360 7.50 -23.48 4.84
CA PRO A 360 8.22 -24.72 5.18
C PRO A 360 7.73 -25.98 4.44
N SER A 361 6.51 -25.96 3.91
CA SER A 361 5.97 -27.02 3.05
C SER A 361 6.70 -27.18 1.72
N LEU A 362 7.46 -26.17 1.27
CA LEU A 362 8.22 -26.19 0.02
C LEU A 362 9.61 -26.82 0.14
N LYS A 363 9.98 -27.39 1.28
CA LYS A 363 11.32 -27.99 1.48
C LYS A 363 11.65 -29.11 0.49
N GLU A 364 10.70 -30.03 0.25
CA GLU A 364 10.91 -31.11 -0.73
C GLU A 364 10.97 -30.56 -2.15
N PHE A 365 10.05 -29.67 -2.49
CA PHE A 365 10.06 -28.98 -3.78
C PHE A 365 11.36 -28.20 -4.02
N SER A 366 11.94 -27.57 -2.99
CA SER A 366 13.25 -26.92 -3.09
C SER A 366 14.36 -27.87 -3.44
N LEU A 367 14.36 -29.10 -2.92
CA LEU A 367 15.33 -30.14 -3.30
C LEU A 367 15.17 -30.56 -4.77
N GLU A 368 13.93 -30.74 -5.23
CA GLU A 368 13.66 -31.07 -6.66
C GLU A 368 14.17 -29.95 -7.59
N LEU A 369 14.02 -28.67 -7.18
CA LEU A 369 14.60 -27.54 -7.92
C LEU A 369 16.13 -27.61 -7.97
N LEU A 370 16.79 -27.94 -6.86
CA LEU A 370 18.23 -28.07 -6.81
C LEU A 370 18.70 -29.24 -7.71
N GLU A 371 18.02 -30.39 -7.70
CA GLU A 371 18.31 -31.49 -8.61
C GLU A 371 18.18 -31.08 -10.08
N LYS A 372 17.10 -30.35 -10.41
CA LYS A 372 16.88 -29.86 -11.77
C LYS A 372 17.97 -28.89 -12.21
N LEU A 373 18.41 -28.00 -11.33
CA LEU A 373 19.52 -27.08 -11.58
C LEU A 373 20.88 -27.83 -11.73
N ALA A 374 21.14 -28.84 -10.92
CA ALA A 374 22.33 -29.68 -11.06
C ALA A 374 22.36 -30.38 -12.43
N LYS A 375 21.22 -30.98 -12.88
CA LYS A 375 21.09 -31.58 -14.22
C LYS A 375 21.34 -30.56 -15.34
N ARG A 376 20.94 -29.30 -15.14
CA ARG A 376 21.17 -28.17 -16.07
C ARG A 376 22.60 -27.59 -15.98
N LYS A 377 23.50 -28.19 -15.21
CA LYS A 377 24.89 -27.77 -15.01
C LYS A 377 24.99 -26.32 -14.51
N VAL A 378 24.27 -26.03 -13.40
CA VAL A 378 24.17 -24.70 -12.76
C VAL A 378 25.52 -24.02 -12.53
N TRP A 379 26.60 -24.78 -12.35
CA TRP A 379 27.97 -24.26 -12.20
C TRP A 379 28.57 -23.64 -13.47
N LYS A 380 27.87 -23.77 -14.62
CA LYS A 380 28.22 -23.09 -15.88
C LYS A 380 27.40 -21.84 -16.13
N MET A 381 26.45 -21.52 -15.23
CA MET A 381 25.61 -20.36 -15.30
C MET A 381 26.28 -19.14 -14.64
N ASP A 382 25.52 -18.06 -14.44
CA ASP A 382 25.99 -16.86 -13.74
C ASP A 382 26.55 -17.20 -12.35
N ARG A 383 27.63 -16.51 -11.95
CA ARG A 383 28.30 -16.71 -10.66
C ARG A 383 27.36 -16.53 -9.46
N GLY A 384 26.44 -15.55 -9.53
CA GLY A 384 25.47 -15.30 -8.47
C GLY A 384 24.48 -16.46 -8.30
N VAL A 385 24.07 -17.07 -9.42
CA VAL A 385 23.22 -18.27 -9.43
C VAL A 385 23.94 -19.46 -8.79
N TRP A 386 25.19 -19.70 -9.18
CA TRP A 386 26.02 -20.76 -8.60
C TRP A 386 26.21 -20.56 -7.08
N GLU A 387 26.55 -19.36 -6.64
CA GLU A 387 26.66 -19.05 -5.21
C GLU A 387 25.35 -19.26 -4.43
N GLY A 388 24.24 -18.86 -5.02
CA GLY A 388 22.90 -19.10 -4.45
C GLY A 388 22.60 -20.59 -4.33
N PHE A 389 22.91 -21.38 -5.36
CA PHE A 389 22.77 -22.84 -5.34
C PHE A 389 23.60 -23.46 -4.22
N ALA A 390 24.89 -23.11 -4.12
CA ALA A 390 25.77 -23.60 -3.08
C ALA A 390 25.28 -23.29 -1.65
N ARG A 391 24.75 -22.10 -1.44
CA ARG A 391 24.12 -21.69 -0.16
C ARG A 391 22.85 -22.50 0.13
N SER A 392 22.04 -22.77 -0.90
CA SER A 392 20.83 -23.59 -0.75
C SER A 392 21.17 -25.04 -0.41
N CYS A 393 22.21 -25.63 -1.05
CA CYS A 393 22.69 -26.96 -0.68
C CYS A 393 23.15 -27.01 0.78
N LYS A 394 23.92 -26.00 1.25
CA LYS A 394 24.32 -25.90 2.66
C LYS A 394 23.11 -25.81 3.60
N LYS A 395 22.14 -24.98 3.27
CA LYS A 395 20.93 -24.77 4.09
C LYS A 395 20.09 -26.04 4.21
N ALA A 396 19.98 -26.79 3.11
CA ALA A 396 19.18 -28.02 3.03
C ALA A 396 19.91 -29.26 3.52
N ALA A 397 21.19 -29.18 3.91
CA ALA A 397 21.96 -30.33 4.41
C ALA A 397 21.31 -30.91 5.70
N PRO A 398 21.32 -32.26 5.87
CA PRO A 398 21.93 -33.30 5.02
C PRO A 398 21.07 -33.72 3.80
N ARG A 399 19.83 -33.22 3.65
CA ARG A 399 18.88 -33.63 2.61
C ARG A 399 19.36 -33.30 1.19
N SER A 400 20.25 -32.32 1.03
CA SER A 400 20.88 -31.94 -0.23
C SER A 400 22.06 -32.81 -0.65
N PHE A 401 22.52 -33.76 0.18
CA PHE A 401 23.67 -34.59 -0.14
C PHE A 401 23.50 -35.45 -1.41
N PRO A 402 22.30 -36.02 -1.68
CA PRO A 402 22.06 -36.70 -2.97
C PRO A 402 22.29 -35.76 -4.17
N VAL A 403 21.86 -34.50 -4.06
CA VAL A 403 22.10 -33.51 -5.12
C VAL A 403 23.58 -33.19 -5.27
N MET A 404 24.30 -33.01 -4.16
CA MET A 404 25.74 -32.75 -4.17
C MET A 404 26.51 -33.91 -4.79
N ALA A 405 26.07 -35.15 -4.61
CA ALA A 405 26.69 -36.35 -5.23
C ALA A 405 26.60 -36.35 -6.77
N THR A 406 25.69 -35.61 -7.37
CA THR A 406 25.57 -35.46 -8.82
C THR A 406 26.47 -34.36 -9.40
N LEU A 407 27.12 -33.55 -8.56
CA LEU A 407 28.03 -32.51 -9.00
C LEU A 407 29.42 -33.08 -9.36
N PRO A 408 30.17 -32.38 -10.23
CA PRO A 408 31.59 -32.69 -10.40
C PRO A 408 32.38 -32.49 -9.09
N SER A 409 33.44 -33.29 -8.87
CA SER A 409 34.23 -33.25 -7.63
C SER A 409 34.85 -31.89 -7.34
N ASP A 410 35.33 -31.17 -8.39
CA ASP A 410 35.85 -29.81 -8.29
C ASP A 410 34.78 -28.80 -7.77
N LYS A 411 33.54 -29.00 -8.16
CA LYS A 411 32.42 -28.12 -7.73
C LYS A 411 31.93 -28.42 -6.32
N THR A 412 31.94 -29.66 -5.93
CA THR A 412 31.67 -30.02 -4.53
C THR A 412 32.77 -29.50 -3.62
N ARG A 413 34.04 -29.55 -4.04
CA ARG A 413 35.16 -28.96 -3.32
C ARG A 413 34.99 -27.44 -3.14
N GLU A 414 34.62 -26.73 -4.19
CA GLU A 414 34.33 -25.29 -4.10
C GLU A 414 33.25 -24.98 -3.05
N ILE A 415 32.20 -25.79 -2.94
CA ILE A 415 31.19 -25.66 -1.88
C ILE A 415 31.79 -25.92 -0.49
N LEU A 416 32.62 -26.98 -0.36
CA LEU A 416 33.24 -27.35 0.90
C LEU A 416 34.27 -26.31 1.37
N ASP A 417 35.04 -25.71 0.48
CA ASP A 417 35.98 -24.64 0.82
C ASP A 417 35.28 -23.40 1.32
N LYS A 418 34.18 -23.07 0.69
CA LYS A 418 33.40 -21.87 1.06
C LYS A 418 32.54 -22.06 2.32
N PHE A 419 31.97 -23.24 2.53
CA PHE A 419 30.97 -23.52 3.56
C PHE A 419 31.27 -24.72 4.46
N GLY A 420 32.42 -25.38 4.29
CA GLY A 420 32.66 -26.71 4.71
C GLY A 420 32.86 -27.01 6.18
N LYS A 421 33.06 -25.99 7.06
CA LYS A 421 33.37 -26.25 8.49
C LYS A 421 32.39 -27.24 9.18
N ASN A 422 31.11 -27.20 8.81
CA ASN A 422 30.08 -28.08 9.39
C ASN A 422 29.52 -29.12 8.42
N LEU A 423 29.92 -29.09 7.14
CA LEU A 423 29.40 -29.98 6.12
C LEU A 423 30.31 -31.23 5.89
N ARG A 424 31.63 -31.09 6.08
CA ARG A 424 32.60 -32.11 5.70
C ARG A 424 32.34 -33.44 6.41
N ALA A 425 32.20 -33.44 7.73
CA ALA A 425 32.04 -34.70 8.49
C ALA A 425 30.74 -35.46 8.13
N PRO A 426 29.55 -34.83 8.13
CA PRO A 426 28.32 -35.52 7.74
C PRO A 426 28.28 -35.90 6.26
N LEU A 427 28.90 -35.09 5.37
CA LEU A 427 28.99 -35.42 3.95
C LEU A 427 29.90 -36.59 3.71
N LYS A 428 31.03 -36.75 4.47
CA LYS A 428 31.93 -37.88 4.41
C LYS A 428 31.21 -39.17 4.81
N ALA A 429 30.52 -39.17 5.93
CA ALA A 429 29.72 -40.32 6.36
C ALA A 429 28.67 -40.73 5.31
N TYR A 430 28.01 -39.77 4.68
CA TYR A 430 27.08 -40.03 3.60
C TYR A 430 27.79 -40.61 2.36
N ALA A 431 28.92 -40.04 1.95
CA ALA A 431 29.68 -40.48 0.78
C ALA A 431 30.21 -41.92 0.94
N GLU A 432 30.70 -42.27 2.14
CA GLU A 432 31.15 -43.64 2.49
C GLU A 432 29.97 -44.63 2.47
N ALA A 433 28.82 -44.25 3.05
CA ALA A 433 27.63 -45.10 3.08
C ALA A 433 27.03 -45.35 1.68
N THR A 434 27.08 -44.37 0.79
CA THR A 434 26.50 -44.45 -0.56
C THR A 434 27.52 -44.81 -1.66
N GLN A 435 28.79 -44.89 -1.33
CA GLN A 435 29.91 -45.13 -2.29
C GLN A 435 29.93 -44.08 -3.42
N ALA A 436 29.60 -42.82 -3.08
CA ALA A 436 29.53 -41.73 -4.04
C ALA A 436 30.91 -41.20 -4.42
N LYS A 437 31.47 -41.73 -5.51
CA LYS A 437 32.85 -41.44 -5.97
C LYS A 437 33.17 -39.95 -6.06
N ASN A 438 32.29 -39.13 -6.68
CA ASN A 438 32.52 -37.70 -6.83
C ASN A 438 32.65 -36.97 -5.48
N LEU A 439 31.91 -37.42 -4.46
CA LEU A 439 32.00 -36.85 -3.11
C LEU A 439 33.29 -37.30 -2.40
N LEU A 440 33.68 -38.56 -2.53
CA LEU A 440 34.92 -39.11 -1.97
C LEU A 440 36.13 -38.39 -2.57
N GLU A 441 36.19 -38.26 -3.90
CA GLU A 441 37.24 -37.49 -4.58
C GLU A 441 37.32 -36.04 -4.14
N ALA A 442 36.16 -35.41 -3.90
CA ALA A 442 36.12 -34.02 -3.40
C ALA A 442 36.63 -33.88 -1.96
N LEU A 443 36.56 -34.93 -1.16
CA LEU A 443 36.96 -34.99 0.25
C LEU A 443 38.37 -35.45 0.48
N ASP A 444 38.95 -36.27 -0.42
CA ASP A 444 40.26 -36.92 -0.25
C ASP A 444 41.47 -36.03 -0.60
N GLU A 445 41.29 -34.95 -1.37
CA GLU A 445 42.37 -34.06 -1.82
C GLU A 445 42.63 -32.84 -0.90
N VAL A 446 42.35 -32.94 0.42
CA VAL A 446 42.64 -31.83 1.37
C VAL A 446 43.55 -32.28 2.48
#